data_a1b70e3a012df234a1319a26a630661f
#
_entry.id   a1b70e3a012df234a1319a26a630661f
#
_cell.length_a   1.000
_cell.length_b   1.000
_cell.length_c   1.000
_cell.angle_alpha   90.00
_cell.angle_beta   90.00
_cell.angle_gamma   90.00
#
_symmetry.space_group_name_H-M   'P 1'
#
loop_
_entity.id
_entity.type
_entity.pdbx_description
1 polymer ?
#
loop_
_entity_poly.entity_id
_entity_poly.type
_entity_poly.pdbx_seq_one_letter_code
_entity_poly.pdbx_strand_id
1 'polypeptide(L)'
;MTLLSEYYVPGLHIEDRSIKVPLDWTGHEPGHGFDGESISLFYRVVTAPEHVHDDLPLLVFLQGGPGGSGPRPLSPSSDGWIEEAIKHFRVVLPDQRGTGRSSRVDTHIMNRMDGMQGAAYLKHFLADSIVRDFEHLRRTEFGGKQWVTLGQSYGGFLTLTYLSLFPQGVIASFTTGGIPHVPADATDVYRHTFPRMARKTAQFYKRYPQDVKRAAIIADKLAAEPVSLPNGDPLTVERFQMLGSDFGMKPSFERVHWILDDAFLDGDGSASADSELSDEFLAKVMDATASRPLYWPLQEFIYANGELETPIRWAAQRVRDEHPEFDAGERPLNFTGEAMFPWMFEQETALRPFKPAMDVLMESTHFGTIYDADQLARNEVPLQAAVYFDDMYVDSGLQLDTLSRVGNSHYWTTNEFEHDGLHGSTVFKHLYTEALNRGDLEELF
;
A
#
# COMPACT_ATOMS: atom_id res chain seq x y z
N MET A 1 -0.54 -15.20 -24.53
CA MET A 1 -0.68 -13.71 -24.62
C MET A 1 -2.05 -13.36 -25.14
N THR A 2 -2.80 -12.56 -24.42
CA THR A 2 -4.10 -12.04 -24.89
C THR A 2 -4.07 -10.51 -24.83
N LEU A 3 -3.87 -9.87 -25.99
CA LEU A 3 -4.18 -8.45 -26.18
C LEU A 3 -5.69 -8.30 -26.07
N LEU A 4 -6.15 -7.52 -25.10
CA LEU A 4 -7.57 -7.27 -24.86
C LEU A 4 -8.05 -6.03 -25.61
N SER A 5 -7.25 -4.96 -25.56
CA SER A 5 -7.52 -3.69 -26.26
C SER A 5 -6.23 -2.88 -26.42
N GLU A 6 -6.25 -2.01 -27.41
CA GLU A 6 -5.19 -1.05 -27.71
C GLU A 6 -5.85 0.29 -28.02
N TYR A 7 -5.37 1.36 -27.38
CA TYR A 7 -5.98 2.67 -27.47
C TYR A 7 -5.06 3.78 -27.00
N TYR A 8 -5.48 5.02 -27.19
CA TYR A 8 -4.79 6.20 -26.70
C TYR A 8 -5.63 6.93 -25.64
N VAL A 9 -4.97 7.41 -24.60
CA VAL A 9 -5.43 8.54 -23.79
C VAL A 9 -4.51 9.73 -24.09
N PRO A 10 -4.85 10.98 -23.71
CA PRO A 10 -4.00 12.12 -24.04
C PRO A 10 -2.53 11.91 -23.65
N GLY A 11 -1.64 11.85 -24.66
CA GLY A 11 -0.20 11.69 -24.49
C GLY A 11 0.31 10.30 -24.13
N LEU A 12 -0.55 9.27 -24.15
CA LEU A 12 -0.16 7.89 -23.85
C LEU A 12 -0.79 6.91 -24.85
N HIS A 13 0.02 5.97 -25.33
CA HIS A 13 -0.43 4.73 -25.96
C HIS A 13 -0.57 3.64 -24.90
N ILE A 14 -1.66 2.89 -24.91
CA ILE A 14 -2.00 1.89 -23.89
C ILE A 14 -2.39 0.58 -24.57
N GLU A 15 -1.77 -0.51 -24.09
CA GLU A 15 -2.16 -1.87 -24.42
C GLU A 15 -2.69 -2.56 -23.15
N ASP A 16 -3.95 -2.97 -23.15
CA ASP A 16 -4.53 -3.81 -22.11
C ASP A 16 -4.29 -5.27 -22.46
N ARG A 17 -3.70 -6.02 -21.53
CA ARG A 17 -3.29 -7.40 -21.73
C ARG A 17 -3.64 -8.27 -20.52
N SER A 18 -3.70 -9.59 -20.71
CA SER A 18 -3.83 -10.54 -19.62
C SER A 18 -3.11 -11.85 -19.90
N ILE A 19 -2.68 -12.49 -18.83
CA ILE A 19 -2.17 -13.87 -18.82
C ILE A 19 -2.84 -14.69 -17.72
N LYS A 20 -2.66 -16.02 -17.76
CA LYS A 20 -3.03 -16.90 -16.68
C LYS A 20 -1.83 -17.18 -15.80
N VAL A 21 -2.08 -17.24 -14.49
CA VAL A 21 -1.10 -17.64 -13.47
C VAL A 21 -1.76 -18.65 -12.53
N PRO A 22 -1.03 -19.55 -11.89
CA PRO A 22 -1.63 -20.46 -10.91
C PRO A 22 -2.15 -19.68 -9.71
N LEU A 23 -3.25 -20.13 -9.10
CA LEU A 23 -3.69 -19.60 -7.81
C LEU A 23 -2.63 -19.88 -6.75
N ASP A 24 -2.19 -21.13 -6.67
CA ASP A 24 -1.14 -21.60 -5.76
C ASP A 24 0.17 -21.84 -6.53
N TRP A 25 1.22 -21.16 -6.14
CA TRP A 25 2.55 -21.32 -6.72
C TRP A 25 3.34 -22.53 -6.17
N THR A 26 2.79 -23.27 -5.19
CA THR A 26 3.46 -24.45 -4.62
C THR A 26 3.69 -25.50 -5.70
N GLY A 27 4.94 -25.88 -5.89
CA GLY A 27 5.34 -26.86 -6.92
C GLY A 27 5.39 -26.33 -8.36
N HIS A 28 5.14 -25.03 -8.56
CA HIS A 28 5.22 -24.39 -9.87
C HIS A 28 6.34 -23.35 -9.92
N GLU A 29 6.92 -23.19 -11.12
CA GLU A 29 7.96 -22.18 -11.36
C GLU A 29 7.53 -21.16 -12.41
N PRO A 30 7.81 -19.86 -12.20
CA PRO A 30 7.56 -18.82 -13.18
C PRO A 30 8.21 -19.10 -14.52
N GLY A 31 7.50 -18.82 -15.63
CA GLY A 31 7.99 -19.06 -16.99
C GLY A 31 7.73 -20.46 -17.54
N HIS A 32 7.22 -21.37 -16.72
CA HIS A 32 6.86 -22.74 -17.13
C HIS A 32 5.33 -22.91 -17.18
N GLY A 33 4.88 -23.97 -17.87
CA GLY A 33 3.49 -24.39 -17.82
C GLY A 33 3.11 -24.89 -16.42
N PHE A 34 1.88 -24.74 -16.05
CA PHE A 34 1.33 -25.17 -14.76
C PHE A 34 -0.02 -25.88 -14.94
N ASP A 35 -0.41 -26.64 -13.95
CA ASP A 35 -1.71 -27.30 -13.82
C ASP A 35 -2.49 -26.76 -12.60
N GLY A 36 -3.69 -27.27 -12.37
CA GLY A 36 -4.54 -26.85 -11.24
C GLY A 36 -5.33 -25.58 -11.48
N GLU A 37 -5.75 -24.95 -10.38
CA GLU A 37 -6.57 -23.74 -10.44
C GLU A 37 -5.75 -22.53 -10.89
N SER A 38 -6.31 -21.76 -11.82
CA SER A 38 -5.66 -20.58 -12.37
C SER A 38 -6.51 -19.33 -12.20
N ILE A 39 -5.82 -18.23 -12.02
CA ILE A 39 -6.41 -16.88 -12.00
C ILE A 39 -5.90 -16.06 -13.19
N SER A 40 -6.61 -14.97 -13.50
CA SER A 40 -6.17 -14.02 -14.53
C SER A 40 -5.33 -12.93 -13.87
N LEU A 41 -4.16 -12.67 -14.44
CA LEU A 41 -3.36 -11.49 -14.16
C LEU A 41 -3.55 -10.50 -15.31
N PHE A 42 -4.06 -9.32 -15.00
CA PHE A 42 -4.22 -8.21 -15.93
C PHE A 42 -3.06 -7.23 -15.78
N TYR A 43 -2.60 -6.67 -16.91
CA TYR A 43 -1.57 -5.64 -16.92
C TYR A 43 -1.74 -4.69 -18.10
N ARG A 44 -1.20 -3.49 -17.98
CA ARG A 44 -1.08 -2.51 -19.05
C ARG A 44 0.37 -2.35 -19.46
N VAL A 45 0.58 -2.12 -20.76
CA VAL A 45 1.83 -1.56 -21.26
C VAL A 45 1.53 -0.14 -21.69
N VAL A 46 2.26 0.82 -21.13
CA VAL A 46 2.09 2.26 -21.38
C VAL A 46 3.37 2.77 -22.02
N THR A 47 3.20 3.49 -23.13
CA THR A 47 4.32 4.00 -23.93
C THR A 47 3.99 5.43 -24.39
N ALA A 48 5.00 6.28 -24.51
CA ALA A 48 4.83 7.56 -25.19
C ALA A 48 4.49 7.33 -26.68
N PRO A 49 3.56 8.07 -27.28
CA PRO A 49 3.14 7.82 -28.65
C PRO A 49 4.26 7.81 -29.69
N GLU A 50 5.29 8.63 -29.49
CA GLU A 50 6.49 8.69 -30.34
C GLU A 50 7.38 7.46 -30.23
N HIS A 51 7.27 6.68 -29.15
CA HIS A 51 8.10 5.52 -28.85
C HIS A 51 7.39 4.16 -29.03
N VAL A 52 6.19 4.15 -29.62
CA VAL A 52 5.40 2.90 -29.79
C VAL A 52 6.15 1.83 -30.59
N HIS A 53 7.02 2.23 -31.51
CA HIS A 53 7.81 1.32 -32.34
C HIS A 53 9.26 1.11 -31.87
N ASP A 54 9.66 1.73 -30.77
CA ASP A 54 11.01 1.65 -30.26
C ASP A 54 11.16 0.45 -29.29
N ASP A 55 12.32 -0.20 -29.30
CA ASP A 55 12.65 -1.29 -28.35
C ASP A 55 13.22 -0.71 -27.06
N LEU A 56 12.44 0.11 -26.37
CA LEU A 56 12.83 0.67 -25.08
C LEU A 56 12.90 -0.41 -24.00
N PRO A 57 13.79 -0.24 -23.00
CA PRO A 57 13.83 -1.11 -21.82
C PRO A 57 12.47 -1.09 -21.08
N LEU A 58 12.24 -2.14 -20.30
CA LEU A 58 11.00 -2.32 -19.54
C LEU A 58 11.16 -1.77 -18.13
N LEU A 59 10.15 -1.04 -17.64
CA LEU A 59 9.99 -0.70 -16.24
C LEU A 59 8.67 -1.29 -15.74
N VAL A 60 8.73 -2.19 -14.74
CA VAL A 60 7.52 -2.68 -14.07
C VAL A 60 7.24 -1.86 -12.82
N PHE A 61 6.02 -1.35 -12.72
CA PHE A 61 5.57 -0.65 -11.52
C PHE A 61 5.00 -1.63 -10.51
N LEU A 62 5.58 -1.64 -9.32
CA LEU A 62 5.13 -2.43 -8.19
C LEU A 62 4.24 -1.54 -7.31
N GLN A 63 2.93 -1.74 -7.44
CA GLN A 63 1.92 -0.92 -6.75
C GLN A 63 1.99 -1.12 -5.24
N GLY A 64 1.74 -0.04 -4.51
CA GLY A 64 1.55 -0.05 -3.06
C GLY A 64 0.23 -0.70 -2.62
N GLY A 65 -0.05 -0.62 -1.36
CA GLY A 65 -1.21 -1.23 -0.69
C GLY A 65 -0.77 -1.90 0.60
N PRO A 66 -1.08 -3.19 0.84
CA PRO A 66 -1.41 -4.29 -0.10
C PRO A 66 -2.76 -4.13 -0.80
N GLY A 67 -3.02 -4.98 -1.80
CA GLY A 67 -4.34 -4.99 -2.45
C GLY A 67 -4.62 -3.79 -3.37
N GLY A 68 -3.59 -3.04 -3.78
CA GLY A 68 -3.69 -1.95 -4.74
C GLY A 68 -3.65 -2.42 -6.19
N SER A 69 -4.54 -1.89 -7.03
CA SER A 69 -4.48 -2.08 -8.48
C SER A 69 -3.49 -1.08 -9.10
N GLY A 70 -2.89 -1.44 -10.23
CA GLY A 70 -1.99 -0.56 -10.98
C GLY A 70 -2.65 0.78 -11.36
N PRO A 71 -1.88 1.83 -11.65
CA PRO A 71 -2.39 3.14 -12.01
C PRO A 71 -3.33 3.13 -13.23
N ARG A 72 -4.25 4.09 -13.28
CA ARG A 72 -5.14 4.40 -14.40
C ARG A 72 -4.84 5.81 -14.89
N PRO A 73 -3.74 6.01 -15.62
CA PRO A 73 -3.30 7.35 -16.00
C PRO A 73 -4.29 8.02 -16.95
N LEU A 74 -4.60 9.28 -16.66
CA LEU A 74 -5.44 10.13 -17.54
C LEU A 74 -4.59 10.85 -18.59
N SER A 75 -3.33 11.08 -18.26
CA SER A 75 -2.29 11.71 -19.09
C SER A 75 -0.92 11.38 -18.48
N PRO A 76 0.21 11.67 -19.15
CA PRO A 76 1.54 11.50 -18.54
C PRO A 76 1.70 12.19 -17.18
N SER A 77 1.17 13.40 -17.06
CA SER A 77 1.30 14.24 -15.85
C SER A 77 0.25 13.98 -14.77
N SER A 78 -0.73 13.11 -15.02
CA SER A 78 -1.77 12.77 -14.01
C SER A 78 -1.22 11.97 -12.83
N ASP A 79 -0.07 11.31 -13.05
CA ASP A 79 0.74 10.69 -12.02
C ASP A 79 2.21 10.94 -12.39
N GLY A 80 2.81 11.96 -11.79
CA GLY A 80 3.98 12.66 -12.34
C GLY A 80 5.22 11.81 -12.63
N TRP A 81 5.40 10.67 -11.94
CA TRP A 81 6.50 9.75 -12.25
C TRP A 81 6.37 9.10 -13.63
N ILE A 82 5.14 8.91 -14.14
CA ILE A 82 4.88 8.32 -15.48
C ILE A 82 5.46 9.22 -16.56
N GLU A 83 5.31 10.54 -16.43
CA GLU A 83 5.83 11.51 -17.39
C GLU A 83 7.36 11.40 -17.56
N GLU A 84 8.07 11.10 -16.49
CA GLU A 84 9.51 10.89 -16.57
C GLU A 84 9.84 9.47 -17.09
N ALA A 85 9.15 8.46 -16.58
CA ALA A 85 9.42 7.07 -16.92
C ALA A 85 9.24 6.75 -18.40
N ILE A 86 8.18 7.25 -19.06
CA ILE A 86 7.89 6.97 -20.47
C ILE A 86 8.89 7.59 -21.45
N LYS A 87 9.77 8.50 -21.02
CA LYS A 87 10.88 9.02 -21.82
C LYS A 87 11.98 7.99 -22.04
N HIS A 88 12.06 7.00 -21.13
CA HIS A 88 13.16 6.07 -21.06
C HIS A 88 12.72 4.60 -21.16
N PHE A 89 11.46 4.32 -20.85
CA PHE A 89 10.96 2.96 -20.68
C PHE A 89 9.60 2.74 -21.34
N ARG A 90 9.34 1.50 -21.72
CA ARG A 90 7.98 0.98 -21.81
C ARG A 90 7.55 0.59 -20.40
N VAL A 91 6.47 1.19 -19.90
CA VAL A 91 6.04 1.01 -18.52
C VAL A 91 4.98 -0.08 -18.43
N VAL A 92 5.24 -1.09 -17.60
CA VAL A 92 4.32 -2.20 -17.33
C VAL A 92 3.61 -1.94 -16.01
N LEU A 93 2.27 -1.84 -16.05
CA LEU A 93 1.40 -1.56 -14.92
C LEU A 93 0.51 -2.78 -14.62
N PRO A 94 0.96 -3.77 -13.82
CA PRO A 94 0.12 -4.89 -13.45
C PRO A 94 -0.94 -4.48 -12.42
N ASP A 95 -2.13 -5.05 -12.53
CA ASP A 95 -3.01 -5.19 -11.38
C ASP A 95 -2.54 -6.41 -10.61
N GLN A 96 -2.10 -6.24 -9.36
CA GLN A 96 -1.72 -7.38 -8.52
C GLN A 96 -2.84 -8.41 -8.46
N ARG A 97 -2.49 -9.69 -8.29
CA ARG A 97 -3.51 -10.75 -8.08
C ARG A 97 -4.53 -10.31 -7.02
N GLY A 98 -5.79 -10.60 -7.26
CA GLY A 98 -6.88 -10.20 -6.37
C GLY A 98 -7.40 -8.77 -6.54
N THR A 99 -6.80 -7.95 -7.41
CA THR A 99 -7.12 -6.53 -7.56
C THR A 99 -7.55 -6.13 -8.96
N GLY A 100 -8.15 -4.98 -9.10
CA GLY A 100 -8.44 -4.33 -10.37
C GLY A 100 -9.18 -5.23 -11.37
N ARG A 101 -8.56 -5.49 -12.52
CA ARG A 101 -9.04 -6.42 -13.57
C ARG A 101 -8.38 -7.80 -13.49
N SER A 102 -7.42 -8.01 -12.62
CA SER A 102 -6.98 -9.34 -12.20
C SER A 102 -8.08 -10.02 -11.39
N SER A 103 -8.13 -11.38 -11.40
CA SER A 103 -9.16 -12.12 -10.67
C SER A 103 -9.35 -11.56 -9.26
N ARG A 104 -10.45 -10.80 -9.08
CA ARG A 104 -10.64 -9.94 -7.90
C ARG A 104 -11.06 -10.74 -6.69
N VAL A 105 -10.50 -10.43 -5.54
CA VAL A 105 -10.98 -10.90 -4.25
C VAL A 105 -11.96 -9.86 -3.69
N ASP A 106 -13.17 -10.29 -3.42
CA ASP A 106 -14.23 -9.44 -2.89
C ASP A 106 -15.14 -10.20 -1.90
N THR A 107 -16.13 -9.51 -1.38
CA THR A 107 -17.11 -10.06 -0.44
C THR A 107 -17.87 -11.27 -0.99
N HIS A 108 -18.12 -11.34 -2.31
CA HIS A 108 -18.85 -12.46 -2.92
C HIS A 108 -18.05 -13.76 -2.87
N ILE A 109 -16.73 -13.66 -3.02
CA ILE A 109 -15.82 -14.81 -2.94
C ILE A 109 -15.71 -15.25 -1.47
N MET A 110 -15.45 -14.33 -0.56
CA MET A 110 -15.27 -14.64 0.85
C MET A 110 -16.54 -15.23 1.50
N ASN A 111 -17.72 -14.79 1.10
CA ASN A 111 -19.00 -15.37 1.59
C ASN A 111 -19.23 -16.83 1.21
N ARG A 112 -18.44 -17.42 0.30
CA ARG A 112 -18.56 -18.82 -0.13
C ARG A 112 -17.60 -19.76 0.60
N MET A 113 -16.73 -19.21 1.45
CA MET A 113 -15.65 -19.93 2.14
C MET A 113 -15.91 -19.93 3.64
N ASP A 114 -15.57 -21.02 4.30
CA ASP A 114 -15.41 -21.01 5.74
C ASP A 114 -14.09 -20.33 6.16
N GLY A 115 -13.87 -20.18 7.46
CA GLY A 115 -12.69 -19.51 7.98
C GLY A 115 -11.36 -20.14 7.55
N MET A 116 -11.28 -21.48 7.53
CA MET A 116 -10.07 -22.21 7.12
C MET A 116 -9.81 -22.07 5.62
N GLN A 117 -10.86 -22.23 4.82
CA GLN A 117 -10.76 -22.05 3.36
C GLN A 117 -10.38 -20.61 3.00
N GLY A 118 -11.04 -19.63 3.62
CA GLY A 118 -10.76 -18.22 3.39
C GLY A 118 -9.33 -17.82 3.80
N ALA A 119 -8.85 -18.33 4.94
CA ALA A 119 -7.47 -18.08 5.39
C ALA A 119 -6.43 -18.69 4.42
N ALA A 120 -6.63 -19.94 4.00
CA ALA A 120 -5.77 -20.58 3.01
C ALA A 120 -5.77 -19.81 1.68
N TYR A 121 -6.95 -19.38 1.23
CA TYR A 121 -7.12 -18.61 0.00
C TYR A 121 -6.40 -17.26 0.07
N LEU A 122 -6.56 -16.48 1.16
CA LEU A 122 -5.93 -15.17 1.30
C LEU A 122 -4.40 -15.23 1.34
N LYS A 123 -3.80 -16.31 1.84
CA LYS A 123 -2.34 -16.50 1.81
C LYS A 123 -1.76 -16.48 0.39
N HIS A 124 -2.54 -16.87 -0.62
CA HIS A 124 -2.09 -16.83 -2.01
C HIS A 124 -2.02 -15.42 -2.61
N PHE A 125 -2.38 -14.37 -1.86
CA PHE A 125 -2.38 -12.97 -2.32
C PHE A 125 -1.28 -12.12 -1.65
N LEU A 126 -0.27 -12.76 -1.05
CA LEU A 126 0.88 -12.10 -0.41
C LEU A 126 2.05 -11.93 -1.39
N ALA A 127 3.10 -11.28 -0.91
CA ALA A 127 4.22 -10.78 -1.72
C ALA A 127 4.94 -11.87 -2.54
N ASP A 128 5.13 -13.05 -1.98
CA ASP A 128 5.79 -14.18 -2.66
C ASP A 128 5.05 -14.60 -3.94
N SER A 129 3.72 -14.69 -3.86
CA SER A 129 2.87 -15.04 -4.99
C SER A 129 2.75 -13.91 -6.00
N ILE A 130 2.65 -12.65 -5.54
CA ILE A 130 2.63 -11.46 -6.42
C ILE A 130 3.91 -11.38 -7.25
N VAL A 131 5.06 -11.55 -6.62
CA VAL A 131 6.36 -11.48 -7.31
C VAL A 131 6.55 -12.65 -8.28
N ARG A 132 6.05 -13.85 -7.94
CA ARG A 132 6.05 -14.99 -8.86
C ARG A 132 5.18 -14.75 -10.10
N ASP A 133 4.03 -14.08 -9.95
CA ASP A 133 3.20 -13.66 -11.08
C ASP A 133 3.97 -12.73 -12.02
N PHE A 134 4.67 -11.74 -11.46
CA PHE A 134 5.41 -10.78 -12.27
C PHE A 134 6.62 -11.43 -12.95
N GLU A 135 7.31 -12.32 -12.26
CA GLU A 135 8.38 -13.09 -12.87
C GLU A 135 7.86 -14.03 -13.97
N HIS A 136 6.68 -14.63 -13.79
CA HIS A 136 6.02 -15.41 -14.84
C HIS A 136 5.67 -14.53 -16.04
N LEU A 137 5.08 -13.36 -15.79
CA LEU A 137 4.79 -12.35 -16.81
C LEU A 137 6.05 -11.96 -17.60
N ARG A 138 7.14 -11.66 -16.91
CA ARG A 138 8.41 -11.27 -17.52
C ARG A 138 8.96 -12.36 -18.44
N ARG A 139 8.96 -13.61 -17.96
CA ARG A 139 9.51 -14.74 -18.71
C ARG A 139 8.67 -15.12 -19.91
N THR A 140 7.34 -15.08 -19.79
CA THR A 140 6.42 -15.55 -20.83
C THR A 140 6.08 -14.49 -21.87
N GLU A 141 5.86 -13.25 -21.45
CA GLU A 141 5.36 -12.18 -22.33
C GLU A 141 6.46 -11.26 -22.86
N PHE A 142 7.53 -11.10 -22.10
CA PHE A 142 8.65 -10.23 -22.45
C PHE A 142 9.95 -10.99 -22.77
N GLY A 143 9.83 -12.28 -23.07
CA GLY A 143 10.96 -13.10 -23.54
C GLY A 143 12.09 -13.27 -22.53
N GLY A 144 11.80 -13.08 -21.23
CA GLY A 144 12.79 -13.19 -20.17
C GLY A 144 13.77 -12.01 -20.08
N LYS A 145 13.56 -10.92 -20.86
CA LYS A 145 14.37 -9.68 -20.73
C LYS A 145 14.35 -9.22 -19.28
N GLN A 146 15.48 -8.80 -18.74
CA GLN A 146 15.52 -8.13 -17.46
C GLN A 146 14.74 -6.81 -17.53
N TRP A 147 14.17 -6.39 -16.42
CA TRP A 147 13.46 -5.12 -16.32
C TRP A 147 13.93 -4.29 -15.14
N VAL A 148 13.59 -3.02 -15.17
CA VAL A 148 13.71 -2.12 -14.03
C VAL A 148 12.45 -2.25 -13.17
N THR A 149 12.58 -2.23 -11.85
CA THR A 149 11.44 -2.15 -10.95
C THR A 149 11.31 -0.76 -10.34
N LEU A 150 10.08 -0.27 -10.20
CA LEU A 150 9.75 0.93 -9.42
C LEU A 150 8.66 0.57 -8.41
N GLY A 151 9.04 0.52 -7.13
CA GLY A 151 8.15 0.16 -6.02
C GLY A 151 7.76 1.36 -5.16
N GLN A 152 6.46 1.58 -4.94
CA GLN A 152 5.95 2.61 -4.05
C GLN A 152 5.28 1.96 -2.85
N SER A 153 5.63 2.38 -1.60
CA SER A 153 5.03 1.83 -0.39
C SER A 153 5.21 0.30 -0.33
N TYR A 154 4.16 -0.49 -0.17
CA TYR A 154 4.21 -1.96 -0.28
C TYR A 154 4.89 -2.47 -1.56
N GLY A 155 4.89 -1.68 -2.64
CA GLY A 155 5.65 -2.00 -3.85
C GLY A 155 7.16 -2.07 -3.62
N GLY A 156 7.69 -1.34 -2.65
CA GLY A 156 9.08 -1.49 -2.21
C GLY A 156 9.30 -2.78 -1.41
N PHE A 157 8.30 -3.25 -0.65
CA PHE A 157 8.32 -4.59 -0.03
C PHE A 157 8.40 -5.66 -1.13
N LEU A 158 7.59 -5.53 -2.18
CA LEU A 158 7.67 -6.40 -3.37
C LEU A 158 9.03 -6.31 -4.07
N THR A 159 9.68 -5.14 -4.08
CA THR A 159 11.04 -4.99 -4.62
C THR A 159 12.03 -5.85 -3.85
N LEU A 160 12.05 -5.78 -2.51
CA LEU A 160 12.94 -6.62 -1.72
C LEU A 160 12.59 -8.11 -1.81
N THR A 161 11.31 -8.45 -1.93
CA THR A 161 10.87 -9.82 -2.24
C THR A 161 11.41 -10.27 -3.61
N TYR A 162 11.37 -9.39 -4.61
CA TYR A 162 11.90 -9.69 -5.94
C TYR A 162 13.41 -9.93 -5.91
N LEU A 163 14.16 -9.05 -5.24
CA LEU A 163 15.60 -9.18 -5.06
C LEU A 163 16.00 -10.39 -4.20
N SER A 164 15.12 -10.84 -3.33
CA SER A 164 15.31 -12.08 -2.56
C SER A 164 15.10 -13.34 -3.41
N LEU A 165 14.05 -13.37 -4.25
CA LEU A 165 13.61 -14.59 -4.94
C LEU A 165 14.14 -14.67 -6.38
N PHE A 166 14.22 -13.56 -7.12
CA PHE A 166 14.54 -13.51 -8.55
C PHE A 166 15.43 -12.33 -8.94
N PRO A 167 16.59 -12.10 -8.26
CA PRO A 167 17.45 -10.95 -8.55
C PRO A 167 17.92 -10.95 -10.02
N GLN A 168 18.07 -12.11 -10.63
CA GLN A 168 18.49 -12.26 -12.03
C GLN A 168 17.45 -11.72 -13.04
N GLY A 169 16.22 -11.45 -12.63
CA GLY A 169 15.17 -10.86 -13.47
C GLY A 169 15.19 -9.33 -13.49
N VAL A 170 16.00 -8.72 -12.65
CA VAL A 170 16.03 -7.27 -12.41
C VAL A 170 17.39 -6.71 -12.75
N ILE A 171 17.43 -5.59 -13.47
CA ILE A 171 18.67 -4.89 -13.83
C ILE A 171 18.94 -3.70 -12.91
N ALA A 172 17.91 -3.03 -12.44
CA ALA A 172 17.95 -1.96 -11.45
C ALA A 172 16.62 -1.81 -10.73
N SER A 173 16.62 -1.29 -9.51
CA SER A 173 15.44 -1.10 -8.69
C SER A 173 15.35 0.31 -8.12
N PHE A 174 14.15 0.88 -8.16
CA PHE A 174 13.80 2.14 -7.50
C PHE A 174 12.72 1.89 -6.47
N THR A 175 12.83 2.50 -5.28
CA THR A 175 11.80 2.43 -4.24
C THR A 175 11.52 3.79 -3.63
N THR A 176 10.28 4.03 -3.24
CA THR A 176 9.86 5.29 -2.62
C THR A 176 8.97 5.02 -1.42
N GLY A 177 9.41 5.44 -0.23
CA GLY A 177 8.69 5.25 1.03
C GLY A 177 8.30 3.79 1.28
N GLY A 178 9.13 2.81 0.92
CA GLY A 178 8.69 1.42 0.85
C GLY A 178 9.76 0.37 1.17
N ILE A 179 10.84 0.71 1.86
CA ILE A 179 11.78 -0.32 2.32
C ILE A 179 11.22 -0.95 3.60
N PRO A 180 10.89 -2.27 3.60
CA PRO A 180 10.41 -2.94 4.81
C PRO A 180 11.51 -3.08 5.86
N HIS A 181 11.11 -3.26 7.11
CA HIS A 181 12.05 -3.77 8.11
C HIS A 181 12.34 -5.25 7.87
N VAL A 182 13.60 -5.63 7.80
CA VAL A 182 14.06 -7.02 7.68
C VAL A 182 15.04 -7.30 8.83
N PRO A 183 14.74 -8.21 9.78
CA PRO A 183 13.61 -9.14 9.78
C PRO A 183 12.26 -8.45 9.98
N ALA A 184 11.23 -8.98 9.31
CA ALA A 184 9.89 -8.41 9.37
C ALA A 184 9.19 -8.74 10.69
N ASP A 185 8.60 -7.73 11.34
CA ASP A 185 7.80 -7.85 12.57
C ASP A 185 6.73 -6.75 12.61
N ALA A 186 5.47 -7.14 12.54
CA ALA A 186 4.35 -6.21 12.58
C ALA A 186 4.29 -5.42 13.90
N THR A 187 4.60 -6.05 15.04
CA THR A 187 4.58 -5.41 16.35
C THR A 187 5.64 -4.31 16.45
N ASP A 188 6.85 -4.60 15.97
CA ASP A 188 7.94 -3.63 15.96
C ASP A 188 7.62 -2.43 15.07
N VAL A 189 7.04 -2.65 13.90
CA VAL A 189 6.57 -1.57 13.02
C VAL A 189 5.58 -0.66 13.74
N TYR A 190 4.54 -1.21 14.38
CA TYR A 190 3.55 -0.39 15.08
C TYR A 190 4.12 0.35 16.29
N ARG A 191 5.09 -0.21 17.01
CA ARG A 191 5.80 0.50 18.08
C ARG A 191 6.58 1.73 17.59
N HIS A 192 6.98 1.75 16.30
CA HIS A 192 7.59 2.92 15.66
C HIS A 192 6.55 3.89 15.11
N THR A 193 5.43 3.40 14.57
CA THR A 193 4.46 4.25 13.89
C THR A 193 3.47 4.92 14.85
N PHE A 194 3.02 4.30 15.95
CA PHE A 194 2.13 4.96 16.93
C PHE A 194 2.69 6.26 17.50
N PRO A 195 3.96 6.33 17.95
CA PRO A 195 4.56 7.60 18.37
C PRO A 195 4.60 8.67 17.26
N ARG A 196 4.71 8.26 15.98
CA ARG A 196 4.63 9.19 14.84
C ARG A 196 3.21 9.71 14.63
N MET A 197 2.19 8.86 14.77
CA MET A 197 0.78 9.25 14.72
C MET A 197 0.45 10.30 15.80
N ALA A 198 0.88 10.08 17.05
CA ALA A 198 0.71 11.05 18.13
C ALA A 198 1.38 12.39 17.81
N ARG A 199 2.61 12.36 17.28
CA ARG A 199 3.34 13.56 16.88
C ARG A 199 2.65 14.31 15.74
N LYS A 200 2.15 13.62 14.72
CA LYS A 200 1.39 14.22 13.60
C LYS A 200 0.09 14.83 14.10
N THR A 201 -0.64 14.18 15.00
CA THR A 201 -1.83 14.74 15.65
C THR A 201 -1.49 16.04 16.40
N ALA A 202 -0.40 16.05 17.16
CA ALA A 202 0.03 17.27 17.87
C ALA A 202 0.40 18.41 16.91
N GLN A 203 1.03 18.11 15.78
CA GLN A 203 1.34 19.08 14.73
C GLN A 203 0.07 19.63 14.07
N PHE A 204 -0.90 18.75 13.78
CA PHE A 204 -2.22 19.13 13.27
C PHE A 204 -2.92 20.11 14.18
N TYR A 205 -3.05 19.81 15.47
CA TYR A 205 -3.69 20.69 16.46
C TYR A 205 -2.91 22.00 16.70
N LYS A 206 -1.58 21.98 16.56
CA LYS A 206 -0.79 23.22 16.62
C LYS A 206 -1.10 24.12 15.43
N ARG A 207 -1.34 23.55 14.24
CA ARG A 207 -1.70 24.31 13.03
C ARG A 207 -3.15 24.77 13.04
N TYR A 208 -4.06 23.95 13.54
CA TYR A 208 -5.51 24.17 13.61
C TYR A 208 -6.03 24.05 15.05
N PRO A 209 -5.76 25.02 15.95
CA PRO A 209 -6.15 24.91 17.36
C PRO A 209 -7.66 24.79 17.59
N GLN A 210 -8.48 25.33 16.69
CA GLN A 210 -9.95 25.21 16.75
C GLN A 210 -10.42 23.76 16.61
N ASP A 211 -9.68 22.91 15.92
CA ASP A 211 -10.06 21.52 15.66
C ASP A 211 -9.88 20.61 16.89
N VAL A 212 -9.12 21.04 17.89
CA VAL A 212 -9.08 20.36 19.20
C VAL A 212 -10.48 20.26 19.80
N LYS A 213 -11.21 21.39 19.82
CA LYS A 213 -12.58 21.44 20.35
C LYS A 213 -13.56 20.69 19.43
N ARG A 214 -13.46 20.87 18.11
CA ARG A 214 -14.34 20.20 17.14
C ARG A 214 -14.23 18.68 17.25
N ALA A 215 -13.00 18.15 17.23
CA ALA A 215 -12.75 16.71 17.36
C ALA A 215 -13.25 16.15 18.69
N ALA A 216 -13.10 16.91 19.79
CA ALA A 216 -13.63 16.51 21.10
C ALA A 216 -15.16 16.41 21.09
N ILE A 217 -15.87 17.42 20.57
CA ILE A 217 -17.34 17.43 20.51
C ILE A 217 -17.84 16.26 19.64
N ILE A 218 -17.22 16.01 18.48
CA ILE A 218 -17.59 14.90 17.62
C ILE A 218 -17.39 13.57 18.36
N ALA A 219 -16.22 13.35 18.96
CA ALA A 219 -15.94 12.13 19.69
C ALA A 219 -16.88 11.90 20.88
N ASP A 220 -17.21 12.96 21.64
CA ASP A 220 -18.14 12.87 22.76
C ASP A 220 -19.57 12.52 22.28
N LYS A 221 -20.00 13.07 21.13
CA LYS A 221 -21.28 12.72 20.51
C LYS A 221 -21.30 11.25 20.05
N LEU A 222 -20.24 10.80 19.37
CA LEU A 222 -20.11 9.40 18.92
C LEU A 222 -20.07 8.39 20.08
N ALA A 223 -19.55 8.80 21.24
CA ALA A 223 -19.54 7.99 22.45
C ALA A 223 -20.93 7.97 23.16
N ALA A 224 -21.73 9.01 23.00
CA ALA A 224 -23.02 9.17 23.69
C ALA A 224 -24.17 8.50 22.92
N GLU A 225 -24.15 8.48 21.59
CA GLU A 225 -25.27 7.99 20.78
C GLU A 225 -24.78 7.28 19.51
N PRO A 226 -25.54 6.29 19.01
CA PRO A 226 -25.22 5.61 17.75
C PRO A 226 -25.33 6.57 16.56
N VAL A 227 -24.27 6.69 15.78
CA VAL A 227 -24.24 7.41 14.51
C VAL A 227 -23.95 6.43 13.38
N SER A 228 -24.68 6.55 12.27
CA SER A 228 -24.47 5.73 11.07
C SER A 228 -23.92 6.56 9.93
N LEU A 229 -22.98 5.99 9.20
CA LEU A 229 -22.50 6.49 7.92
C LEU A 229 -23.53 6.26 6.80
N PRO A 230 -23.45 6.96 5.64
CA PRO A 230 -24.41 6.80 4.54
C PRO A 230 -24.60 5.36 4.03
N ASN A 231 -23.58 4.49 4.16
CA ASN A 231 -23.67 3.07 3.80
C ASN A 231 -24.31 2.18 4.89
N GLY A 232 -24.71 2.77 6.03
CA GLY A 232 -25.30 2.08 7.18
C GLY A 232 -24.29 1.48 8.16
N ASP A 233 -23.00 1.58 7.91
CA ASP A 233 -21.97 1.17 8.88
C ASP A 233 -21.95 2.14 10.07
N PRO A 234 -21.62 1.69 11.30
CA PRO A 234 -21.49 2.58 12.45
C PRO A 234 -20.29 3.52 12.28
N LEU A 235 -20.45 4.78 12.69
CA LEU A 235 -19.36 5.69 12.92
C LEU A 235 -19.06 5.70 14.43
N THR A 236 -18.00 5.02 14.82
CA THR A 236 -17.49 5.00 16.20
C THR A 236 -16.36 6.02 16.37
N VAL A 237 -15.95 6.27 17.62
CA VAL A 237 -14.79 7.15 17.89
C VAL A 237 -13.54 6.56 17.27
N GLU A 238 -13.35 5.26 17.34
CA GLU A 238 -12.19 4.56 16.75
C GLU A 238 -12.16 4.70 15.24
N ARG A 239 -13.31 4.59 14.55
CA ARG A 239 -13.38 4.84 13.11
C ARG A 239 -13.11 6.31 12.78
N PHE A 240 -13.59 7.23 13.58
CA PHE A 240 -13.29 8.66 13.43
C PHE A 240 -11.80 8.95 13.61
N GLN A 241 -11.11 8.28 14.54
CA GLN A 241 -9.66 8.40 14.71
C GLN A 241 -8.88 8.00 13.45
N MET A 242 -9.41 7.11 12.59
CA MET A 242 -8.73 6.69 11.35
C MET A 242 -8.55 7.81 10.32
N LEU A 243 -9.22 8.96 10.48
CA LEU A 243 -8.95 10.15 9.65
C LEU A 243 -7.47 10.57 9.69
N GLY A 244 -6.76 10.21 10.75
CA GLY A 244 -5.33 10.45 10.87
C GLY A 244 -4.47 9.76 9.81
N SER A 245 -5.01 8.79 9.07
CA SER A 245 -4.32 8.22 7.90
C SER A 245 -3.93 9.31 6.90
N ASP A 246 -4.73 10.35 6.73
CA ASP A 246 -4.42 11.46 5.82
C ASP A 246 -3.22 12.30 6.26
N PHE A 247 -2.79 12.24 7.52
CA PHE A 247 -1.63 13.00 7.99
C PHE A 247 -0.30 12.56 7.38
N GLY A 248 -0.24 11.38 6.81
CA GLY A 248 0.93 10.83 6.14
C GLY A 248 1.01 11.12 4.64
N MET A 249 0.05 11.87 4.07
CA MET A 249 0.01 12.22 2.64
C MET A 249 -0.16 13.73 2.45
N LYS A 250 0.33 14.32 1.36
CA LYS A 250 0.15 15.75 1.08
C LYS A 250 -1.08 16.02 0.20
N PRO A 251 -1.83 17.11 0.41
CA PRO A 251 -1.83 17.95 1.62
C PRO A 251 -2.46 17.18 2.79
N SER A 252 -1.77 17.10 3.91
CA SER A 252 -2.12 16.20 5.01
C SER A 252 -3.17 16.79 5.95
N PHE A 253 -2.79 17.87 6.63
CA PHE A 253 -3.62 18.44 7.69
C PHE A 253 -4.84 19.16 7.17
N GLU A 254 -4.74 19.75 6.00
CA GLU A 254 -5.82 20.50 5.35
C GLU A 254 -7.02 19.61 5.03
N ARG A 255 -6.81 18.36 4.61
CA ARG A 255 -7.92 17.44 4.32
C ARG A 255 -8.75 17.18 5.56
N VAL A 256 -8.12 16.79 6.66
CA VAL A 256 -8.80 16.53 7.92
C VAL A 256 -9.43 17.80 8.49
N HIS A 257 -8.73 18.95 8.40
CA HIS A 257 -9.27 20.24 8.82
C HIS A 257 -10.58 20.57 8.11
N TRP A 258 -10.64 20.43 6.79
CA TRP A 258 -11.85 20.72 6.03
C TRP A 258 -12.98 19.71 6.27
N ILE A 259 -12.66 18.44 6.59
CA ILE A 259 -13.67 17.48 7.05
C ILE A 259 -14.27 17.93 8.38
N LEU A 260 -13.44 18.37 9.32
CA LEU A 260 -13.91 18.85 10.62
C LEU A 260 -14.64 20.20 10.54
N ASP A 261 -14.29 21.04 9.57
CA ASP A 261 -14.95 22.34 9.36
C ASP A 261 -16.41 22.17 8.92
N ASP A 262 -16.69 21.13 8.13
CA ASP A 262 -18.04 20.81 7.64
C ASP A 262 -18.83 19.90 8.60
N ALA A 263 -18.32 19.67 9.83
CA ALA A 263 -18.88 18.62 10.70
C ALA A 263 -20.31 18.89 11.17
N PHE A 264 -20.70 20.15 11.37
CA PHE A 264 -21.95 20.48 12.00
C PHE A 264 -22.88 21.27 11.08
N LEU A 265 -24.21 21.08 11.27
CA LEU A 265 -25.22 21.83 10.54
C LEU A 265 -25.23 23.34 10.91
N ASP A 266 -24.88 23.67 12.15
CA ASP A 266 -24.78 25.04 12.63
C ASP A 266 -23.44 25.65 12.20
N GLY A 267 -23.40 26.27 11.02
CA GLY A 267 -22.19 26.77 10.37
C GLY A 267 -21.58 28.05 10.98
N ASP A 268 -22.01 28.50 12.15
CA ASP A 268 -21.55 29.75 12.79
C ASP A 268 -20.37 29.61 13.76
N GLY A 269 -19.80 28.40 13.86
CA GLY A 269 -18.68 28.09 14.76
C GLY A 269 -19.07 27.91 16.22
N SER A 270 -20.38 27.93 16.56
CA SER A 270 -20.92 27.75 17.93
C SER A 270 -21.10 26.28 18.33
N ALA A 271 -20.48 25.32 17.61
CA ALA A 271 -20.67 23.89 17.85
C ALA A 271 -20.59 23.48 19.31
N SER A 272 -21.59 22.74 19.75
CA SER A 272 -21.78 22.20 21.09
C SER A 272 -22.11 20.71 21.03
N ALA A 273 -22.23 20.05 22.16
CA ALA A 273 -22.65 18.66 22.24
C ALA A 273 -24.05 18.39 21.63
N ASP A 274 -24.89 19.40 21.55
CA ASP A 274 -26.25 19.32 21.00
C ASP A 274 -26.30 19.54 19.48
N SER A 275 -25.20 19.98 18.84
CA SER A 275 -25.15 20.24 17.41
C SER A 275 -25.27 18.93 16.63
N GLU A 276 -26.02 18.92 15.52
CA GLU A 276 -26.18 17.76 14.64
C GLU A 276 -25.04 17.68 13.67
N LEU A 277 -24.57 16.45 13.41
CA LEU A 277 -23.55 16.17 12.37
C LEU A 277 -24.19 16.32 10.99
N SER A 278 -23.45 16.93 10.06
CA SER A 278 -23.92 17.12 8.69
C SER A 278 -23.78 15.82 7.86
N ASP A 279 -24.68 15.65 6.89
CA ASP A 279 -24.59 14.54 5.92
C ASP A 279 -23.28 14.61 5.12
N GLU A 280 -22.80 15.81 4.82
CA GLU A 280 -21.55 16.02 4.09
C GLU A 280 -20.34 15.54 4.89
N PHE A 281 -20.28 15.84 6.17
CA PHE A 281 -19.26 15.31 7.08
C PHE A 281 -19.28 13.78 7.10
N LEU A 282 -20.46 13.18 7.29
CA LEU A 282 -20.61 11.73 7.33
C LEU A 282 -20.14 11.07 6.02
N ALA A 283 -20.46 11.67 4.86
CA ALA A 283 -20.01 11.19 3.57
C ALA A 283 -18.48 11.30 3.41
N LYS A 284 -17.88 12.43 3.80
CA LYS A 284 -16.42 12.63 3.75
C LYS A 284 -15.67 11.68 4.67
N VAL A 285 -16.18 11.45 5.89
CA VAL A 285 -15.59 10.47 6.81
C VAL A 285 -15.69 9.05 6.23
N MET A 286 -16.84 8.68 5.65
CA MET A 286 -17.01 7.38 5.01
C MET A 286 -15.97 7.17 3.89
N ASP A 287 -15.74 8.16 3.04
CA ASP A 287 -14.78 8.08 1.95
C ASP A 287 -13.33 8.00 2.46
N ALA A 288 -12.97 8.84 3.45
CA ALA A 288 -11.63 8.88 4.04
C ALA A 288 -11.29 7.60 4.84
N THR A 289 -12.31 6.95 5.42
CA THR A 289 -12.17 5.70 6.20
C THR A 289 -12.72 4.49 5.44
N ALA A 290 -12.61 4.47 4.10
CA ALA A 290 -13.17 3.40 3.28
C ALA A 290 -12.63 2.02 3.67
N SER A 291 -13.53 1.02 3.67
CA SER A 291 -13.25 -0.35 4.13
C SER A 291 -12.17 -1.08 3.31
N ARG A 292 -11.94 -0.69 2.07
CA ARG A 292 -10.91 -1.23 1.15
C ARG A 292 -10.73 -2.77 1.27
N PRO A 293 -11.69 -3.59 0.80
CA PRO A 293 -11.53 -5.04 0.76
C PRO A 293 -10.23 -5.44 0.08
N LEU A 294 -9.56 -6.47 0.59
CA LEU A 294 -8.22 -6.96 0.33
C LEU A 294 -7.08 -6.11 0.92
N TYR A 295 -7.20 -4.78 1.02
CA TYR A 295 -6.19 -3.95 1.69
C TYR A 295 -6.10 -4.31 3.18
N TRP A 296 -7.17 -4.06 3.93
CA TRP A 296 -7.18 -4.34 5.36
C TRP A 296 -7.00 -5.82 5.71
N PRO A 297 -7.63 -6.79 5.01
CA PRO A 297 -7.38 -8.20 5.29
C PRO A 297 -5.93 -8.67 5.14
N LEU A 298 -5.11 -7.97 4.36
CA LEU A 298 -3.71 -8.34 4.18
C LEU A 298 -2.72 -7.46 4.95
N GLN A 299 -3.17 -6.35 5.56
CA GLN A 299 -2.30 -5.29 6.07
C GLN A 299 -1.25 -5.73 7.07
N GLU A 300 -1.54 -6.61 8.03
CA GLU A 300 -0.53 -7.10 8.96
C GLU A 300 0.28 -8.27 8.41
N PHE A 301 -0.26 -8.99 7.41
CA PHE A 301 0.42 -10.16 6.83
C PHE A 301 1.50 -9.82 5.82
N ILE A 302 1.62 -8.55 5.41
CA ILE A 302 2.77 -8.08 4.62
C ILE A 302 4.10 -8.19 5.39
N TYR A 303 4.03 -8.37 6.71
CA TYR A 303 5.17 -8.59 7.60
C TYR A 303 5.38 -10.07 7.94
N ALA A 304 4.56 -10.98 7.38
CA ALA A 304 4.68 -12.41 7.64
C ALA A 304 5.71 -13.04 6.68
N ASN A 305 6.88 -13.41 7.19
CA ASN A 305 7.96 -13.99 6.41
C ASN A 305 8.27 -15.42 6.89
N GLY A 306 7.90 -16.41 6.07
CA GLY A 306 8.18 -17.82 6.34
C GLY A 306 7.48 -18.34 7.59
N GLU A 307 8.25 -19.00 8.46
CA GLU A 307 7.78 -19.52 9.74
C GLU A 307 7.90 -18.45 10.82
N LEU A 308 6.79 -18.06 11.42
CA LEU A 308 6.76 -17.10 12.52
C LEU A 308 6.94 -17.82 13.87
N GLU A 309 7.76 -17.29 14.76
CA GLU A 309 7.89 -17.80 16.14
C GLU A 309 6.57 -17.67 16.93
N THR A 310 5.84 -16.60 16.68
CA THR A 310 4.52 -16.34 17.28
C THR A 310 3.56 -15.77 16.24
N PRO A 311 2.26 -16.11 16.32
CA PRO A 311 1.26 -15.51 15.46
C PRO A 311 1.15 -13.98 15.64
N ILE A 312 0.71 -13.28 14.61
CA ILE A 312 0.61 -11.80 14.60
C ILE A 312 -0.41 -11.29 15.61
N ARG A 313 -1.60 -11.89 15.70
CA ARG A 313 -2.63 -11.63 16.73
C ARG A 313 -2.99 -10.16 16.88
N TRP A 314 -3.36 -9.48 15.78
CA TRP A 314 -3.77 -8.08 15.81
C TRP A 314 -2.70 -7.16 16.42
N ALA A 315 -1.55 -7.13 15.80
CA ALA A 315 -0.38 -6.39 16.30
C ALA A 315 -0.69 -4.90 16.54
N ALA A 316 -1.45 -4.25 15.63
CA ALA A 316 -1.84 -2.86 15.80
C ALA A 316 -2.70 -2.64 17.05
N GLN A 317 -3.67 -3.53 17.33
CA GLN A 317 -4.49 -3.43 18.53
C GLN A 317 -3.66 -3.59 19.79
N ARG A 318 -2.78 -4.61 19.83
CA ARG A 318 -1.92 -4.85 21.00
C ARG A 318 -0.99 -3.67 21.29
N VAL A 319 -0.41 -3.07 20.24
CA VAL A 319 0.44 -1.89 20.42
C VAL A 319 -0.39 -0.65 20.79
N ARG A 320 -1.60 -0.48 20.22
CA ARG A 320 -2.52 0.58 20.66
C ARG A 320 -2.80 0.48 22.16
N ASP A 321 -2.99 -0.73 22.69
CA ASP A 321 -3.25 -0.96 24.12
C ASP A 321 -2.04 -0.58 25.01
N GLU A 322 -0.83 -0.52 24.44
CA GLU A 322 0.38 0.01 25.10
C GLU A 322 0.39 1.57 25.12
N HIS A 323 -0.52 2.24 24.36
CA HIS A 323 -0.58 3.68 24.14
C HIS A 323 -1.94 4.27 24.57
N PRO A 324 -2.18 4.45 25.89
CA PRO A 324 -3.48 4.93 26.41
C PRO A 324 -3.89 6.30 25.86
N GLU A 325 -2.97 7.10 25.35
CA GLU A 325 -3.28 8.38 24.70
C GLU A 325 -4.12 8.24 23.43
N PHE A 326 -4.29 7.02 22.88
CA PHE A 326 -5.17 6.73 21.76
C PHE A 326 -6.54 6.17 22.19
N ASP A 327 -6.81 6.04 23.50
CA ASP A 327 -8.11 5.58 23.95
C ASP A 327 -9.22 6.51 23.45
N ALA A 328 -10.37 5.93 23.08
CA ALA A 328 -11.50 6.65 22.51
C ALA A 328 -12.07 7.72 23.47
N GLY A 329 -11.89 7.54 24.80
CA GLY A 329 -12.29 8.48 25.84
C GLY A 329 -11.30 9.61 26.11
N GLU A 330 -10.06 9.51 25.64
CA GLU A 330 -9.02 10.51 25.92
C GLU A 330 -9.19 11.81 25.13
N ARG A 331 -8.79 12.94 25.78
CA ARG A 331 -8.81 14.27 25.17
C ARG A 331 -7.49 15.02 25.47
N PRO A 332 -6.94 15.77 24.49
CA PRO A 332 -7.41 15.88 23.10
C PRO A 332 -7.36 14.53 22.39
N LEU A 333 -8.30 14.30 21.45
CA LEU A 333 -8.38 13.04 20.72
C LEU A 333 -7.14 12.86 19.84
N ASN A 334 -6.42 11.75 19.98
CA ASN A 334 -5.38 11.36 19.04
C ASN A 334 -5.98 10.61 17.85
N PHE A 335 -5.50 10.92 16.65
CA PHE A 335 -5.86 10.23 15.42
C PHE A 335 -4.89 9.08 15.16
N THR A 336 -5.42 7.94 14.69
CA THR A 336 -4.61 6.80 14.27
C THR A 336 -4.24 6.92 12.79
N GLY A 337 -3.15 6.27 12.40
CA GLY A 337 -2.74 6.16 10.99
C GLY A 337 -3.17 4.84 10.36
N GLU A 338 -2.26 4.27 9.56
CA GLU A 338 -2.44 2.98 8.92
C GLU A 338 -2.30 1.85 9.96
N ALA A 339 -3.41 1.45 10.52
CA ALA A 339 -3.48 0.40 11.54
C ALA A 339 -4.76 -0.41 11.40
N MET A 340 -4.64 -1.74 11.46
CA MET A 340 -5.75 -2.67 11.31
C MET A 340 -6.26 -3.12 12.67
N PHE A 341 -7.57 -3.03 12.88
CA PHE A 341 -8.19 -3.37 14.16
C PHE A 341 -9.28 -4.44 14.03
N PRO A 342 -9.50 -5.28 15.05
CA PRO A 342 -10.54 -6.32 15.04
C PRO A 342 -11.93 -5.78 14.75
N TRP A 343 -12.30 -4.62 15.34
CA TRP A 343 -13.62 -4.02 15.21
C TRP A 343 -13.99 -3.68 13.75
N MET A 344 -13.01 -3.43 12.87
CA MET A 344 -13.25 -3.17 11.45
C MET A 344 -13.99 -4.34 10.77
N PHE A 345 -13.58 -5.57 11.11
CA PHE A 345 -14.15 -6.81 10.57
C PHE A 345 -15.46 -7.22 11.25
N GLU A 346 -15.86 -6.54 12.30
CA GLU A 346 -17.15 -6.74 12.98
C GLU A 346 -18.18 -5.71 12.55
N GLN A 347 -17.75 -4.48 12.32
CA GLN A 347 -18.63 -3.33 12.13
C GLN A 347 -18.81 -2.96 10.65
N GLU A 348 -17.79 -3.11 9.82
CA GLU A 348 -17.83 -2.67 8.44
C GLU A 348 -18.41 -3.74 7.51
N THR A 349 -19.51 -3.40 6.82
CA THR A 349 -20.25 -4.33 5.95
C THR A 349 -19.38 -4.99 4.89
N ALA A 350 -18.41 -4.26 4.34
CA ALA A 350 -17.50 -4.78 3.31
C ALA A 350 -16.37 -5.67 3.87
N LEU A 351 -16.06 -5.60 5.17
CA LEU A 351 -15.02 -6.40 5.82
C LEU A 351 -15.56 -7.60 6.59
N ARG A 352 -16.81 -7.56 7.05
CA ARG A 352 -17.44 -8.68 7.77
C ARG A 352 -17.29 -10.05 7.10
N PRO A 353 -17.39 -10.19 5.76
CA PRO A 353 -17.17 -11.48 5.10
C PRO A 353 -15.75 -12.03 5.25
N PHE A 354 -14.78 -11.20 5.56
CA PHE A 354 -13.40 -11.62 5.80
C PHE A 354 -13.14 -12.08 7.25
N LYS A 355 -14.00 -11.69 8.21
CA LYS A 355 -13.80 -11.97 9.63
C LYS A 355 -13.49 -13.44 9.94
N PRO A 356 -14.22 -14.46 9.42
CA PRO A 356 -13.90 -15.85 9.71
C PRO A 356 -12.49 -16.26 9.27
N ALA A 357 -12.03 -15.76 8.11
CA ALA A 357 -10.68 -16.00 7.62
C ALA A 357 -9.62 -15.27 8.46
N MET A 358 -9.92 -14.04 8.89
CA MET A 358 -9.02 -13.25 9.75
C MET A 358 -8.79 -13.92 11.09
N ASP A 359 -9.81 -14.50 11.72
CA ASP A 359 -9.68 -15.21 13.00
C ASP A 359 -8.70 -16.40 12.91
N VAL A 360 -8.66 -17.07 11.74
CA VAL A 360 -7.70 -18.14 11.46
C VAL A 360 -6.30 -17.59 11.14
N LEU A 361 -6.22 -16.56 10.29
CA LEU A 361 -4.94 -15.98 9.87
C LEU A 361 -4.17 -15.38 11.03
N MET A 362 -4.87 -14.72 11.97
CA MET A 362 -4.26 -14.12 13.16
C MET A 362 -3.61 -15.13 14.11
N GLU A 363 -3.98 -16.40 14.01
CA GLU A 363 -3.35 -17.51 14.76
C GLU A 363 -2.40 -18.33 13.88
N SER A 364 -2.20 -17.97 12.61
CA SER A 364 -1.31 -18.68 11.69
C SER A 364 0.15 -18.28 11.91
N THR A 365 1.05 -19.26 11.77
CA THR A 365 2.51 -19.06 11.82
C THR A 365 3.22 -19.42 10.52
N HIS A 366 2.56 -20.11 9.59
CA HIS A 366 3.16 -20.56 8.33
C HIS A 366 2.76 -19.66 7.18
N PHE A 367 3.74 -19.03 6.54
CA PHE A 367 3.58 -18.15 5.38
C PHE A 367 4.65 -18.43 4.33
N GLY A 368 4.50 -17.86 3.14
CA GLY A 368 5.55 -17.89 2.11
C GLY A 368 6.79 -17.09 2.56
N THR A 369 7.96 -17.52 2.11
CA THR A 369 9.18 -16.74 2.30
C THR A 369 9.16 -15.54 1.36
N ILE A 370 9.27 -14.35 1.93
CA ILE A 370 9.29 -13.07 1.19
C ILE A 370 10.66 -12.39 1.21
N TYR A 371 11.45 -12.58 2.28
CA TYR A 371 12.79 -12.01 2.37
C TYR A 371 13.82 -13.09 2.67
N ASP A 372 14.91 -13.09 1.87
CA ASP A 372 16.14 -13.83 2.14
C ASP A 372 17.23 -12.81 2.51
N ALA A 373 17.53 -12.70 3.80
CA ALA A 373 18.48 -11.72 4.34
C ALA A 373 19.89 -11.93 3.80
N ASP A 374 20.31 -13.19 3.59
CA ASP A 374 21.63 -13.52 3.05
C ASP A 374 21.71 -13.14 1.56
N GLN A 375 20.65 -13.36 0.80
CA GLN A 375 20.59 -12.92 -0.59
C GLN A 375 20.57 -11.38 -0.69
N LEU A 376 19.80 -10.70 0.15
CA LEU A 376 19.77 -9.24 0.20
C LEU A 376 21.12 -8.65 0.57
N ALA A 377 21.84 -9.26 1.52
CA ALA A 377 23.20 -8.82 1.88
C ALA A 377 24.21 -8.97 0.72
N ARG A 378 24.01 -9.93 -0.17
CA ARG A 378 24.83 -10.16 -1.36
C ARG A 378 24.27 -9.53 -2.63
N ASN A 379 23.22 -8.71 -2.50
CA ASN A 379 22.56 -8.12 -3.66
C ASN A 379 23.54 -7.30 -4.50
N GLU A 380 23.61 -7.58 -5.78
CA GLU A 380 24.42 -6.85 -6.77
C GLU A 380 23.57 -5.91 -7.63
N VAL A 381 22.24 -6.11 -7.66
CA VAL A 381 21.31 -5.26 -8.41
C VAL A 381 21.29 -3.85 -7.79
N PRO A 382 21.55 -2.79 -8.56
CA PRO A 382 21.47 -1.43 -8.04
C PRO A 382 20.07 -1.11 -7.48
N LEU A 383 20.03 -0.68 -6.22
CA LEU A 383 18.82 -0.24 -5.54
C LEU A 383 18.95 1.23 -5.14
N GLN A 384 18.06 2.08 -5.67
CA GLN A 384 17.95 3.50 -5.31
C GLN A 384 16.65 3.72 -4.52
N ALA A 385 16.75 4.21 -3.29
CA ALA A 385 15.61 4.38 -2.40
C ALA A 385 15.38 5.86 -2.02
N ALA A 386 14.15 6.35 -2.12
CA ALA A 386 13.73 7.57 -1.43
C ALA A 386 13.13 7.20 -0.07
N VAL A 387 13.72 7.71 1.00
CA VAL A 387 13.30 7.52 2.38
C VAL A 387 12.71 8.83 2.89
N TYR A 388 11.41 8.84 3.19
CA TYR A 388 10.75 10.04 3.71
C TYR A 388 10.89 10.08 5.23
N PHE A 389 11.57 11.13 5.73
CA PHE A 389 11.98 11.19 7.13
C PHE A 389 10.82 11.19 8.13
N ASP A 390 9.72 11.87 7.78
CA ASP A 390 8.54 12.01 8.64
C ASP A 390 7.42 11.01 8.30
N ASP A 391 7.73 9.98 7.49
CA ASP A 391 6.77 8.95 7.09
C ASP A 391 6.13 8.28 8.31
N MET A 392 4.80 8.24 8.36
CA MET A 392 4.06 7.62 9.44
C MET A 392 3.49 6.25 9.08
N TYR A 393 3.75 5.76 7.87
CA TYR A 393 3.36 4.42 7.39
C TYR A 393 4.55 3.46 7.44
N VAL A 394 5.65 3.85 6.78
CA VAL A 394 6.88 3.06 6.74
C VAL A 394 7.99 3.85 7.43
N ASP A 395 8.31 3.47 8.66
CA ASP A 395 9.23 4.20 9.53
C ASP A 395 10.61 4.38 8.89
N SER A 396 11.10 5.61 8.82
CA SER A 396 12.39 5.93 8.19
C SER A 396 13.59 5.29 8.90
N GLY A 397 13.53 5.10 10.21
CA GLY A 397 14.59 4.42 10.96
C GLY A 397 14.70 2.95 10.60
N LEU A 398 13.56 2.26 10.51
CA LEU A 398 13.49 0.85 10.09
C LEU A 398 13.91 0.68 8.62
N GLN A 399 13.55 1.63 7.74
CA GLN A 399 14.02 1.64 6.35
C GLN A 399 15.54 1.73 6.28
N LEU A 400 16.14 2.68 6.99
CA LEU A 400 17.59 2.90 6.99
C LEU A 400 18.35 1.72 7.62
N ASP A 401 17.80 1.11 8.66
CA ASP A 401 18.37 -0.11 9.26
C ASP A 401 18.46 -1.23 8.23
N THR A 402 17.37 -1.50 7.49
CA THR A 402 17.37 -2.51 6.43
C THR A 402 18.35 -2.17 5.31
N LEU A 403 18.31 -0.92 4.80
CA LEU A 403 19.20 -0.48 3.72
C LEU A 403 20.69 -0.61 4.08
N SER A 404 21.03 -0.46 5.36
CA SER A 404 22.42 -0.64 5.83
C SER A 404 22.94 -2.07 5.65
N ARG A 405 22.04 -3.04 5.42
CA ARG A 405 22.35 -4.47 5.28
C ARG A 405 22.03 -5.03 3.89
N VAL A 406 21.48 -4.23 2.99
CA VAL A 406 21.23 -4.63 1.58
C VAL A 406 22.42 -4.22 0.73
N GLY A 407 22.99 -5.19 0.00
CA GLY A 407 24.10 -4.93 -0.92
C GLY A 407 23.69 -4.01 -2.07
N ASN A 408 24.65 -3.25 -2.61
CA ASN A 408 24.47 -2.30 -3.72
C ASN A 408 23.23 -1.41 -3.60
N SER A 409 22.98 -0.91 -2.38
CA SER A 409 21.85 -0.03 -2.09
C SER A 409 22.32 1.41 -1.81
N HIS A 410 21.59 2.36 -2.38
CA HIS A 410 21.80 3.79 -2.19
C HIS A 410 20.47 4.43 -1.82
N TYR A 411 20.50 5.51 -1.05
CA TYR A 411 19.28 6.15 -0.61
C TYR A 411 19.40 7.67 -0.49
N TRP A 412 18.28 8.32 -0.69
CA TRP A 412 18.07 9.74 -0.46
C TRP A 412 17.04 9.91 0.65
N THR A 413 17.46 10.48 1.78
CA THR A 413 16.55 10.82 2.87
C THR A 413 16.11 12.26 2.72
N THR A 414 14.79 12.50 2.74
CA THR A 414 14.22 13.84 2.58
C THR A 414 13.00 14.02 3.49
N ASN A 415 12.77 15.28 3.94
CA ASN A 415 11.56 15.69 4.65
C ASN A 415 10.70 16.68 3.84
N GLU A 416 10.96 16.81 2.54
CA GLU A 416 10.17 17.64 1.65
C GLU A 416 8.85 16.99 1.24
N PHE A 417 8.77 15.66 1.38
CA PHE A 417 7.63 14.83 0.98
C PHE A 417 7.06 14.10 2.19
N GLU A 418 5.81 13.72 2.09
CA GLU A 418 5.18 12.68 2.89
C GLU A 418 5.20 11.36 2.11
N HIS A 419 4.48 10.34 2.57
CA HIS A 419 4.47 9.00 1.97
C HIS A 419 4.14 8.96 0.46
N ASP A 420 3.37 9.92 -0.03
CA ASP A 420 2.90 10.04 -1.41
C ASP A 420 3.85 10.82 -2.36
N GLY A 421 5.12 11.01 -1.98
CA GLY A 421 6.08 11.82 -2.74
C GLY A 421 6.30 11.37 -4.19
N LEU A 422 6.07 10.10 -4.51
CA LEU A 422 6.20 9.58 -5.89
C LEU A 422 5.20 10.20 -6.87
N HIS A 423 4.00 10.58 -6.42
CA HIS A 423 2.93 11.09 -7.29
C HIS A 423 3.24 12.45 -7.95
N GLY A 424 4.35 13.11 -7.55
CA GLY A 424 4.95 14.22 -8.30
C GLY A 424 6.05 13.75 -9.27
N SER A 425 6.50 14.64 -10.15
CA SER A 425 7.56 14.33 -11.12
C SER A 425 8.98 14.29 -10.52
N THR A 426 9.16 14.81 -9.31
CA THR A 426 10.51 15.11 -8.75
C THR A 426 11.23 13.87 -8.24
N VAL A 427 10.53 13.01 -7.51
CA VAL A 427 11.18 11.92 -6.76
C VAL A 427 11.77 10.88 -7.71
N PHE A 428 10.98 10.35 -8.66
CA PHE A 428 11.50 9.36 -9.61
C PHE A 428 12.63 9.94 -10.46
N LYS A 429 12.47 11.18 -10.95
CA LYS A 429 13.52 11.88 -11.70
C LYS A 429 14.81 12.00 -10.91
N HIS A 430 14.75 12.32 -9.62
CA HIS A 430 15.92 12.40 -8.76
C HIS A 430 16.61 11.03 -8.66
N LEU A 431 15.87 9.98 -8.32
CA LEU A 431 16.44 8.62 -8.18
C LEU A 431 17.04 8.13 -9.51
N TYR A 432 16.36 8.36 -10.61
CA TYR A 432 16.85 8.00 -11.96
C TYR A 432 18.14 8.74 -12.32
N THR A 433 18.20 10.03 -12.04
CA THR A 433 19.40 10.85 -12.27
C THR A 433 20.59 10.37 -11.44
N GLU A 434 20.36 10.03 -10.16
CA GLU A 434 21.41 9.50 -9.29
C GLU A 434 21.91 8.12 -9.75
N ALA A 435 21.02 7.26 -10.23
CA ALA A 435 21.41 5.98 -10.82
C ALA A 435 22.27 6.16 -12.07
N LEU A 436 21.90 7.10 -12.96
CA LEU A 436 22.74 7.47 -14.12
C LEU A 436 24.12 7.97 -13.71
N ASN A 437 24.17 8.89 -12.72
CA ASN A 437 25.43 9.47 -12.24
C ASN A 437 26.39 8.43 -11.63
N ARG A 438 25.85 7.31 -11.15
CA ARG A 438 26.63 6.18 -10.58
C ARG A 438 27.05 5.16 -11.64
N GLY A 439 26.49 5.20 -12.83
CA GLY A 439 26.67 4.15 -13.85
C GLY A 439 25.79 2.91 -13.65
N ASP A 440 24.80 2.97 -12.76
CA ASP A 440 23.93 1.85 -12.40
C ASP A 440 23.01 1.40 -13.56
N LEU A 441 22.88 2.22 -14.61
CA LEU A 441 21.99 1.99 -15.75
C LEU A 441 22.74 1.79 -17.09
N GLU A 442 24.06 1.64 -17.06
CA GLU A 442 24.88 1.52 -18.28
C GLU A 442 24.50 0.28 -19.13
N GLU A 443 24.05 -0.80 -18.49
CA GLU A 443 23.63 -2.02 -19.20
C GLU A 443 22.24 -1.92 -19.87
N LEU A 444 21.52 -0.81 -19.66
CA LEU A 444 20.19 -0.57 -20.27
C LEU A 444 20.30 0.05 -21.66
N PHE A 445 21.42 0.70 -21.97
CA PHE A 445 21.65 1.51 -23.18
C PHE A 445 22.94 1.03 -23.93
#